data_9f0e6653aa1ec6ca882bff49fda09f18
#
_entry.id   9f0e6653aa1ec6ca882bff49fda09f18
#
_cell.length_a   1.000
_cell.length_b   1.000
_cell.length_c   1.000
_cell.angle_alpha   90.00
_cell.angle_beta   90.00
_cell.angle_gamma   90.00
#
_symmetry.space_group_name_H-M   'P 1'
#
loop_
_entity.id
_entity.type
_entity.pdbx_description
1 polymer ?
#
loop_
_entity_poly.entity_id
_entity_poly.type
_entity_poly.pdbx_seq_one_letter_code
_entity_poly.pdbx_strand_id
1 'polypeptide(L)'
;MIFSEQILFSLGAEVLQYEVNELIFSDGQRPNYYYQVSMGAVKLTKDRENGTETILSIFLSGECFAETFLFDNKAYPFNAVAMELYKIFRVPGERFVYFAKNTQESLLKLYCYNADKLSFY
;
A
#
# COMPACT_ATOMS: atom_id res chain seq x y z
N MET A 1 -10.14 0.25 9.27
CA MET A 1 -9.79 -0.50 8.05
C MET A 1 -10.43 0.16 6.84
N ILE A 2 -9.67 0.49 5.81
CA ILE A 2 -10.24 1.18 4.64
C ILE A 2 -11.17 0.25 3.85
N PHE A 3 -10.76 -1.00 3.65
CA PHE A 3 -11.64 -2.04 3.10
C PHE A 3 -11.68 -3.22 4.05
N SER A 4 -12.86 -3.85 4.20
CA SER A 4 -13.02 -4.99 5.08
C SER A 4 -12.26 -6.21 4.55
N GLU A 5 -11.88 -7.11 5.45
CA GLU A 5 -11.27 -8.39 5.07
C GLU A 5 -12.14 -9.18 4.09
N GLN A 6 -13.45 -9.16 4.32
CA GLN A 6 -14.43 -9.84 3.47
C GLN A 6 -14.33 -9.36 2.02
N ILE A 7 -14.28 -8.04 1.82
CA ILE A 7 -14.13 -7.44 0.50
C ILE A 7 -12.78 -7.85 -0.11
N LEU A 8 -11.70 -7.72 0.65
CA LEU A 8 -10.36 -8.05 0.14
C LEU A 8 -10.25 -9.52 -0.26
N PHE A 9 -10.75 -10.44 0.54
CA PHE A 9 -10.74 -11.86 0.20
C PHE A 9 -11.61 -12.17 -1.02
N SER A 10 -12.72 -11.46 -1.18
CA SER A 10 -13.56 -11.63 -2.38
C SER A 10 -12.82 -11.22 -3.67
N LEU A 11 -11.83 -10.35 -3.55
CA LEU A 11 -10.98 -9.90 -4.67
C LEU A 11 -9.73 -10.78 -4.85
N GLY A 12 -9.61 -11.85 -4.10
CA GLY A 12 -8.47 -12.76 -4.19
C GLY A 12 -7.28 -12.36 -3.34
N ALA A 13 -7.50 -11.70 -2.21
CA ALA A 13 -6.42 -11.28 -1.33
C ALA A 13 -5.66 -12.47 -0.74
N GLU A 14 -4.35 -12.30 -0.65
CA GLU A 14 -3.46 -13.16 0.11
C GLU A 14 -3.01 -12.41 1.35
N VAL A 15 -2.75 -13.13 2.44
CA VAL A 15 -2.16 -12.56 3.65
C VAL A 15 -0.70 -12.98 3.68
N LEU A 16 0.21 -12.00 3.66
CA LEU A 16 1.65 -12.24 3.70
C LEU A 16 2.22 -11.72 5.00
N GLN A 17 3.17 -12.47 5.55
CA GLN A 17 3.90 -12.07 6.74
C GLN A 17 5.31 -11.61 6.35
N TYR A 18 5.75 -10.50 6.92
CA TYR A 18 7.07 -9.93 6.66
C TYR A 18 7.82 -9.74 7.97
N GLU A 19 9.13 -9.99 7.91
CA GLU A 19 10.05 -9.74 9.01
C GLU A 19 10.47 -8.26 9.03
N VAL A 20 11.00 -7.81 10.16
CA VAL A 20 11.54 -6.45 10.32
C VAL A 20 12.58 -6.16 9.24
N ASN A 21 12.48 -5.00 8.62
CA ASN A 21 13.35 -4.51 7.56
C ASN A 21 13.24 -5.27 6.24
N GLU A 22 12.30 -6.20 6.12
CA GLU A 22 12.06 -6.89 4.86
C GLU A 22 11.41 -5.96 3.85
N LEU A 23 11.90 -6.00 2.60
CA LEU A 23 11.42 -5.16 1.51
C LEU A 23 10.12 -5.73 0.95
N ILE A 24 9.07 -4.90 0.87
CA ILE A 24 7.80 -5.28 0.25
C ILE A 24 7.84 -5.01 -1.24
N PHE A 25 8.27 -3.82 -1.61
CA PHE A 25 8.59 -3.47 -2.98
C PHE A 25 9.71 -2.42 -2.99
N SER A 26 10.40 -2.29 -4.12
CA SER A 26 11.52 -1.37 -4.27
C SER A 26 11.22 -0.21 -5.21
N ASP A 27 11.94 0.87 -5.01
CA ASP A 27 11.97 2.03 -5.91
C ASP A 27 12.21 1.55 -7.35
N GLY A 28 11.37 1.99 -8.28
CA GLY A 28 11.44 1.61 -9.69
C GLY A 28 10.62 0.39 -10.07
N GLN A 29 10.11 -0.36 -9.10
CA GLN A 29 9.28 -1.53 -9.37
C GLN A 29 7.90 -1.12 -9.89
N ARG A 30 7.38 -1.87 -10.86
CA ARG A 30 6.02 -1.66 -11.37
C ARG A 30 4.98 -2.12 -10.36
N PRO A 31 3.86 -1.38 -10.18
CA PRO A 31 2.82 -1.76 -9.24
C PRO A 31 2.00 -2.95 -9.79
N ASN A 32 2.02 -4.05 -9.04
CA ASN A 32 1.27 -5.26 -9.39
C ASN A 32 0.16 -5.60 -8.41
N TYR A 33 0.18 -5.00 -7.23
CA TYR A 33 -0.73 -5.34 -6.14
C TYR A 33 -1.25 -4.11 -5.42
N TYR A 34 -2.47 -4.25 -4.89
CA TYR A 34 -2.97 -3.38 -3.83
C TYR A 34 -2.51 -3.95 -2.50
N TYR A 35 -2.00 -3.09 -1.63
CA TYR A 35 -1.52 -3.47 -0.30
C TYR A 35 -2.30 -2.76 0.79
N GLN A 36 -2.71 -3.52 1.80
CA GLN A 36 -3.35 -2.97 3.00
C GLN A 36 -2.76 -3.65 4.23
N VAL A 37 -2.38 -2.86 5.24
CA VAL A 37 -1.79 -3.39 6.46
C VAL A 37 -2.86 -4.08 7.29
N SER A 38 -2.64 -5.36 7.61
CA SER A 38 -3.50 -6.11 8.52
C SER A 38 -3.07 -5.88 9.97
N MET A 39 -1.76 -5.98 10.21
CA MET A 39 -1.19 -5.85 11.56
C MET A 39 0.24 -5.33 11.44
N GLY A 40 0.64 -4.44 12.34
CA GLY A 40 1.98 -3.88 12.38
C GLY A 40 2.11 -2.54 11.66
N ALA A 41 3.29 -2.26 11.12
CA ALA A 41 3.58 -0.98 10.48
C ALA A 41 4.50 -1.13 9.27
N VAL A 42 4.25 -0.30 8.26
CA VAL A 42 5.04 -0.21 7.02
C VAL A 42 5.53 1.21 6.86
N LYS A 43 6.77 1.38 6.47
CA LYS A 43 7.31 2.69 6.09
C LYS A 43 7.59 2.75 4.59
N LEU A 44 7.32 3.90 3.99
CA LEU A 44 7.80 4.24 2.65
C LEU A 44 9.08 5.04 2.82
N THR A 45 10.13 4.66 2.09
CA THR A 45 11.45 5.27 2.26
C THR A 45 12.07 5.61 0.92
N LYS A 46 13.00 6.55 0.95
CA LYS A 46 13.85 6.87 -0.18
C LYS A 46 15.30 6.85 0.26
N ASP A 47 16.14 6.16 -0.50
CA ASP A 47 17.57 6.08 -0.20
C ASP A 47 18.26 7.37 -0.63
N ARG A 48 19.17 7.84 0.22
CA ARG A 48 20.03 9.00 -0.07
C ARG A 48 21.37 8.52 -0.61
N GLU A 49 22.08 9.42 -1.31
CA GLU A 49 23.40 9.14 -1.87
C GLU A 49 24.44 8.73 -0.81
N ASN A 50 24.29 9.23 0.41
CA ASN A 50 25.21 8.92 1.50
C ASN A 50 24.92 7.59 2.22
N GLY A 51 24.01 6.77 1.71
CA GLY A 51 23.65 5.47 2.28
C GLY A 51 22.60 5.50 3.38
N THR A 52 22.11 6.68 3.76
CA THR A 52 21.01 6.80 4.73
C THR A 52 19.66 6.80 4.03
N GLU A 53 18.59 6.46 4.76
CA GLU A 53 17.24 6.52 4.21
C GLU A 53 16.46 7.69 4.78
N THR A 54 15.54 8.22 3.98
CA THR A 54 14.54 9.18 4.43
C THR A 54 13.20 8.47 4.53
N ILE A 55 12.55 8.53 5.69
CA ILE A 55 11.21 8.01 5.87
C ILE A 55 10.22 9.05 5.35
N LEU A 56 9.46 8.68 4.32
CA LEU A 56 8.48 9.57 3.70
C LEU A 56 7.13 9.48 4.40
N SER A 57 6.74 8.28 4.83
CA SER A 57 5.42 8.03 5.43
C SER A 57 5.43 6.70 6.18
N ILE A 58 4.53 6.57 7.16
CA ILE A 58 4.31 5.34 7.92
C ILE A 58 2.83 5.00 7.86
N PHE A 59 2.53 3.72 7.65
CA PHE A 59 1.16 3.19 7.56
C PHE A 59 0.95 2.13 8.61
N LEU A 60 -0.20 2.20 9.27
CA LEU A 60 -0.56 1.33 10.39
C LEU A 60 -1.71 0.40 10.01
N SER A 61 -2.10 -0.47 10.95
CA SER A 61 -3.18 -1.44 10.74
C SER A 61 -4.43 -0.80 10.15
N GLY A 62 -4.96 -1.42 9.12
CA GLY A 62 -6.16 -0.97 8.42
C GLY A 62 -5.92 0.03 7.30
N GLU A 63 -4.74 0.61 7.20
CA GLU A 63 -4.40 1.60 6.18
C GLU A 63 -3.83 0.92 4.92
N CYS A 64 -4.17 1.47 3.74
CA CYS A 64 -3.55 1.05 2.49
C CYS A 64 -2.40 2.01 2.13
N PHE A 65 -1.49 1.56 1.28
CA PHE A 65 -0.36 2.39 0.87
C PHE A 65 -0.05 2.22 -0.62
N ALA A 66 0.37 3.33 -1.24
CA ALA A 66 0.82 3.40 -2.64
C ALA A 66 -0.21 2.95 -3.68
N GLU A 67 -1.50 2.95 -3.36
CA GLU A 67 -2.57 2.48 -4.25
C GLU A 67 -2.77 3.36 -5.47
N THR A 68 -2.42 4.65 -5.39
CA THR A 68 -2.58 5.58 -6.51
C THR A 68 -1.73 5.17 -7.72
N PHE A 69 -0.60 4.52 -7.50
CA PHE A 69 0.29 4.07 -8.58
C PHE A 69 -0.33 2.96 -9.43
N LEU A 70 -1.27 2.20 -8.87
CA LEU A 70 -2.01 1.20 -9.64
C LEU A 70 -2.86 1.85 -10.73
N PHE A 71 -3.52 2.96 -10.42
CA PHE A 71 -4.42 3.63 -11.37
C PHE A 71 -3.64 4.31 -12.49
N ASP A 72 -2.47 4.85 -12.19
CA ASP A 72 -1.62 5.54 -13.16
C ASP A 72 -0.65 4.60 -13.88
N ASN A 73 -0.51 3.38 -13.39
CA ASN A 73 0.46 2.39 -13.90
C ASN A 73 1.89 2.96 -13.95
N LYS A 74 2.27 3.70 -12.92
CA LYS A 74 3.61 4.28 -12.79
C LYS A 74 4.46 3.48 -11.83
N ALA A 75 5.77 3.42 -12.10
CA ALA A 75 6.72 2.79 -11.19
C ALA A 75 6.74 3.52 -9.85
N TYR A 76 6.95 2.77 -8.77
CA TYR A 76 7.07 3.36 -7.44
C TYR A 76 8.33 4.22 -7.35
N PRO A 77 8.22 5.45 -6.82
CA PRO A 77 9.38 6.31 -6.61
C PRO A 77 10.02 6.14 -5.23
N PHE A 78 9.73 5.06 -4.54
CA PHE A 78 10.19 4.79 -3.18
C PHE A 78 10.16 3.29 -2.88
N ASN A 79 10.74 2.92 -1.74
CA ASN A 79 10.70 1.57 -1.21
C ASN A 79 9.59 1.45 -0.17
N ALA A 80 9.02 0.26 -0.01
CA ALA A 80 8.13 -0.08 1.10
C ALA A 80 8.82 -1.15 1.95
N VAL A 81 8.96 -0.87 3.24
CA VAL A 81 9.75 -1.70 4.16
C VAL A 81 8.96 -1.98 5.44
N ALA A 82 9.04 -3.21 5.90
CA ALA A 82 8.45 -3.62 7.18
C ALA A 82 9.19 -2.98 8.35
N MET A 83 8.46 -2.32 9.26
CA MET A 83 9.06 -1.71 10.46
C MET A 83 9.17 -2.70 11.62
N GLU A 84 8.28 -3.69 11.65
CA GLU A 84 8.22 -4.72 12.67
C GLU A 84 7.62 -5.98 12.06
N LEU A 85 7.60 -7.08 12.80
CA LEU A 85 6.91 -8.29 12.32
C LEU A 85 5.45 -7.94 12.06
N TYR A 86 4.97 -8.16 10.83
CA TYR A 86 3.61 -7.77 10.51
C TYR A 86 3.03 -8.54 9.34
N LYS A 87 1.72 -8.36 9.16
CA LYS A 87 0.95 -9.01 8.10
C LYS A 87 0.32 -7.96 7.20
N ILE A 88 0.33 -8.20 5.90
CA ILE A 88 -0.36 -7.38 4.92
C ILE A 88 -1.33 -8.22 4.10
N PHE A 89 -2.40 -7.57 3.64
CA PHE A 89 -3.24 -8.09 2.57
C PHE A 89 -2.65 -7.64 1.24
N ARG A 90 -2.56 -8.56 0.30
CA ARG A 90 -2.10 -8.28 -1.06
C ARG A 90 -3.17 -8.75 -2.03
N VAL A 91 -3.69 -7.82 -2.84
CA VAL A 91 -4.74 -8.10 -3.83
C VAL A 91 -4.17 -7.85 -5.22
N PRO A 92 -4.42 -8.75 -6.20
CA PRO A 92 -3.99 -8.49 -7.57
C PRO A 92 -4.47 -7.11 -8.04
N GLY A 93 -3.53 -6.32 -8.55
CA GLY A 93 -3.79 -4.92 -8.88
C GLY A 93 -4.92 -4.74 -9.87
N GLU A 94 -5.01 -5.59 -10.89
CA GLU A 94 -6.06 -5.53 -11.91
C GLU A 94 -7.44 -5.72 -11.30
N ARG A 95 -7.58 -6.65 -10.37
CA ARG A 95 -8.86 -6.91 -9.70
C ARG A 95 -9.26 -5.74 -8.81
N PHE A 96 -8.30 -5.18 -8.10
CA PHE A 96 -8.56 -4.03 -7.24
C PHE A 96 -8.98 -2.81 -8.06
N VAL A 97 -8.27 -2.50 -9.14
CA VAL A 97 -8.60 -1.36 -10.01
C VAL A 97 -9.99 -1.52 -10.62
N TYR A 98 -10.31 -2.71 -11.10
CA TYR A 98 -11.65 -3.00 -11.63
C TYR A 98 -12.73 -2.77 -10.57
N PHE A 99 -12.53 -3.31 -9.38
CA PHE A 99 -13.45 -3.12 -8.25
C PHE A 99 -13.64 -1.64 -7.92
N ALA A 100 -12.56 -0.89 -7.79
CA ALA A 100 -12.62 0.52 -7.43
C ALA A 100 -13.33 1.36 -8.51
N LYS A 101 -13.04 1.09 -9.79
CA LYS A 101 -13.67 1.82 -10.92
C LYS A 101 -15.16 1.50 -11.07
N ASN A 102 -15.58 0.32 -10.67
CA ASN A 102 -16.96 -0.14 -10.85
C ASN A 102 -17.81 0.00 -9.58
N THR A 103 -17.25 0.58 -8.52
CA THR A 103 -17.96 0.82 -7.26
C THR A 103 -17.74 2.28 -6.85
N GLN A 104 -18.74 3.10 -7.08
CA GLN A 104 -18.67 4.53 -6.81
C GLN A 104 -18.28 4.84 -5.36
N GLU A 105 -18.84 4.09 -4.41
CA GLU A 105 -18.54 4.23 -2.98
C GLU A 105 -17.05 3.99 -2.70
N SER A 106 -16.45 3.00 -3.35
CA SER A 106 -15.04 2.66 -3.17
C SER A 106 -14.11 3.76 -3.70
N LEU A 107 -14.42 4.33 -4.85
CA LEU A 107 -13.66 5.46 -5.38
C LEU A 107 -13.73 6.66 -4.46
N LEU A 108 -14.92 6.97 -3.95
CA LEU A 108 -15.11 8.08 -3.04
C LEU A 108 -14.34 7.88 -1.73
N LYS A 109 -14.36 6.64 -1.21
CA LYS A 109 -13.65 6.26 0.00
C LYS A 109 -12.13 6.45 -0.17
N LEU A 110 -11.58 6.02 -1.30
CA LEU A 110 -10.17 6.21 -1.62
C LEU A 110 -9.82 7.68 -1.78
N TYR A 111 -10.68 8.44 -2.42
CA TYR A 111 -10.47 9.88 -2.59
C TYR A 111 -10.37 10.58 -1.22
N CYS A 112 -11.30 10.32 -0.33
CA CYS A 112 -11.28 10.91 1.01
C CYS A 112 -10.05 10.48 1.81
N TYR A 113 -9.68 9.20 1.74
CA TYR A 113 -8.50 8.67 2.40
C TYR A 113 -7.22 9.39 1.92
N ASN A 114 -7.05 9.52 0.61
CA ASN A 114 -5.87 10.16 0.02
C ASN A 114 -5.82 11.66 0.31
N ALA A 115 -6.96 12.32 0.36
CA ALA A 115 -7.03 13.74 0.72
C ALA A 115 -6.51 13.97 2.15
N ASP A 116 -6.87 13.08 3.08
CA ASP A 116 -6.37 13.14 4.45
C ASP A 116 -4.86 12.89 4.51
N LYS A 117 -4.37 11.91 3.76
CA LYS A 117 -2.94 11.57 3.72
C LYS A 117 -2.08 12.64 3.07
N LEU A 118 -2.58 13.31 2.04
CA LEU A 118 -1.84 14.37 1.36
C LEU A 118 -1.46 15.52 2.28
N SER A 119 -2.19 15.74 3.37
CA SER A 119 -1.85 16.77 4.35
C SER A 119 -0.56 16.47 5.11
N PHE A 120 -0.04 15.24 5.01
CA PHE A 120 1.18 14.80 5.69
C PHE A 120 2.36 14.54 4.75
N TYR A 121 2.13 14.62 3.46
CA TYR A 121 3.21 14.45 2.48
C TYR A 121 3.86 15.82 2.18
#